data_2d0f6af1c7d45fdca0d09a486f84e146
#
_entry.id   2d0f6af1c7d45fdca0d09a486f84e146
#
_cell.length_a   1.000
_cell.length_b   1.000
_cell.length_c   1.000
_cell.angle_alpha   90.00
_cell.angle_beta   90.00
_cell.angle_gamma   90.00
#
_symmetry.space_group_name_H-M   'P 1'
#
loop_
_entity.id
_entity.type
_entity.pdbx_description
1 polymer ?
#
loop_
_entity_poly.entity_id
_entity_poly.type
_entity_poly.pdbx_seq_one_letter_code
_entity_poly.pdbx_strand_id
1 'polypeptide(L)'
;MVFSISRRAALRLAFGGLAAAADFRPRKLFARDTSGDGDKVRVGAIRWDAWYAPDMAPGSSEWHAAHGLDPAKYHHRAPFFAEKIGTDRMFISGTQASMDAEISYAAKAGISYWAFGWYQFGRPLRKGWEYYQLSEHNALVNWCALIGLGSLAGNFPPTADLVRYFQYENYEKFGDRPLLYVMHDKSPLPAAARALDALRAACAAAGVGNPYVIAQSSVAKLGALDARGIGADAIGAYASAPAMTGGPIPYATLDAFVRKFWLEMAATGLPVVPNAMTGWDRRPRIERPPPFDPLHLNPDDYVIPGTPKDIAAHIEAAVAFVRAHRGTCEANNVLVYSWNECDEGGSVLCPTWSENGVDHSRLDAVARVLKQAQLL
;
A
#
# COMPACT_ATOMS: atom_id res chain seq x y z
N MET A 1 -19.50 -8.04 56.04
CA MET A 1 -20.55 -7.25 55.42
C MET A 1 -20.28 -7.20 53.94
N VAL A 2 -21.03 -7.97 53.16
CA VAL A 2 -20.86 -8.13 51.72
C VAL A 2 -21.89 -7.24 51.05
N PHE A 3 -21.43 -6.24 50.29
CA PHE A 3 -22.33 -5.45 49.43
C PHE A 3 -22.26 -5.98 48.00
N SER A 4 -23.35 -6.63 47.61
CA SER A 4 -23.68 -7.06 46.25
C SER A 4 -24.12 -5.83 45.44
N ILE A 5 -23.37 -5.48 44.38
CA ILE A 5 -23.77 -4.50 43.38
C ILE A 5 -24.41 -5.23 42.19
N SER A 6 -25.70 -4.93 41.98
CA SER A 6 -26.58 -5.53 40.98
C SER A 6 -26.13 -5.24 39.53
N ARG A 7 -26.19 -6.30 38.69
CA ARG A 7 -25.84 -6.31 37.25
C ARG A 7 -26.80 -5.51 36.32
N ARG A 8 -27.55 -4.54 36.82
CA ARG A 8 -28.56 -3.77 36.04
C ARG A 8 -28.21 -2.32 35.73
N ALA A 9 -27.04 -1.80 36.11
CA ALA A 9 -26.63 -0.42 35.89
C ALA A 9 -25.58 -0.21 34.79
N ALA A 10 -25.13 -1.26 34.10
CA ALA A 10 -24.07 -1.16 33.09
C ALA A 10 -24.56 -1.17 31.61
N LEU A 11 -25.86 -0.98 31.37
CA LEU A 11 -26.43 -1.13 30.02
C LEU A 11 -27.12 0.14 29.49
N ARG A 12 -26.71 1.34 29.86
CA ARG A 12 -27.36 2.60 29.37
C ARG A 12 -26.38 3.72 29.00
N LEU A 13 -25.12 3.42 28.59
CA LEU A 13 -24.21 4.46 28.09
C LEU A 13 -23.48 4.02 26.81
N ALA A 14 -24.20 3.40 25.88
CA ALA A 14 -23.63 3.01 24.60
C ALA A 14 -24.68 3.20 23.47
N PHE A 15 -25.20 4.41 23.29
CA PHE A 15 -25.88 4.83 22.05
C PHE A 15 -26.01 6.35 22.08
N GLY A 16 -25.07 7.06 21.52
CA GLY A 16 -25.10 8.52 21.43
C GLY A 16 -23.91 9.09 20.66
N GLY A 17 -23.59 8.48 19.56
CA GLY A 17 -22.60 9.00 18.64
C GLY A 17 -22.97 8.61 17.23
N LEU A 18 -24.02 9.24 16.67
CA LEU A 18 -24.14 9.32 15.21
C LEU A 18 -22.97 10.18 14.72
N ALA A 19 -21.85 9.52 14.40
CA ALA A 19 -20.86 10.12 13.51
C ALA A 19 -21.58 10.34 12.19
N ALA A 20 -21.90 11.59 11.87
CA ALA A 20 -22.34 12.00 10.55
C ALA A 20 -21.24 11.51 9.59
N ALA A 21 -21.51 10.46 8.83
CA ALA A 21 -20.72 10.11 7.68
C ALA A 21 -20.72 11.36 6.80
N ALA A 22 -19.60 12.07 6.76
CA ALA A 22 -19.43 13.16 5.83
C ALA A 22 -19.72 12.57 4.45
N ASP A 23 -20.74 13.06 3.80
CA ASP A 23 -21.18 12.64 2.48
C ASP A 23 -20.13 13.19 1.51
N PHE A 24 -19.01 12.46 1.35
CA PHE A 24 -17.97 12.76 0.39
C PHE A 24 -18.56 12.57 -1.00
N ARG A 25 -19.17 13.64 -1.51
CA ARG A 25 -19.59 13.66 -2.91
C ARG A 25 -18.34 13.82 -3.78
N PRO A 26 -18.11 12.90 -4.75
CA PRO A 26 -17.02 13.08 -5.69
C PRO A 26 -17.21 14.42 -6.40
N ARG A 27 -16.25 15.33 -6.27
CA ARG A 27 -16.20 16.52 -7.13
C ARG A 27 -15.96 16.03 -8.55
N LYS A 28 -16.80 16.45 -9.49
CA LYS A 28 -16.54 16.30 -10.92
C LYS A 28 -15.28 17.13 -11.25
N LEU A 29 -14.14 16.50 -11.15
CA LEU A 29 -12.89 17.00 -11.72
C LEU A 29 -12.78 16.40 -13.13
N PHE A 30 -12.24 17.17 -14.06
CA PHE A 30 -12.11 16.79 -15.47
C PHE A 30 -11.54 15.39 -15.59
N ALA A 31 -12.29 14.49 -16.21
CA ALA A 31 -11.82 13.15 -16.50
C ALA A 31 -10.49 13.23 -17.25
N ARG A 32 -9.48 12.53 -16.75
CA ARG A 32 -8.22 12.34 -17.50
C ARG A 32 -8.59 11.59 -18.77
N ASP A 33 -8.23 12.15 -19.92
CA ASP A 33 -8.39 11.47 -21.20
C ASP A 33 -7.49 10.21 -21.19
N THR A 34 -8.09 9.03 -21.03
CA THR A 34 -7.42 7.74 -21.04
C THR A 34 -7.40 7.10 -22.42
N SER A 35 -7.91 7.77 -23.47
CA SER A 35 -8.02 7.24 -24.83
C SER A 35 -6.69 6.95 -25.54
N GLY A 36 -5.54 7.42 -24.97
CA GLY A 36 -4.19 7.12 -25.46
C GLY A 36 -3.37 6.18 -24.55
N ASP A 37 -3.93 5.70 -23.44
CA ASP A 37 -3.16 5.02 -22.36
C ASP A 37 -3.12 3.47 -22.50
N GLY A 38 -3.72 2.89 -23.57
CA GLY A 38 -3.86 1.43 -23.72
C GLY A 38 -2.56 0.62 -23.74
N ASP A 39 -1.45 1.24 -24.10
CA ASP A 39 -0.12 0.60 -24.20
C ASP A 39 0.82 0.94 -23.03
N LYS A 40 0.46 1.93 -22.23
CA LYS A 40 1.32 2.41 -21.14
C LYS A 40 1.20 1.53 -19.91
N VAL A 41 2.35 0.98 -19.44
CA VAL A 41 2.39 0.26 -18.18
C VAL A 41 2.08 1.21 -17.04
N ARG A 42 1.09 0.86 -16.23
CA ARG A 42 0.70 1.62 -15.05
C ARG A 42 1.57 1.23 -13.87
N VAL A 43 2.15 2.20 -13.19
CA VAL A 43 3.00 1.96 -12.02
C VAL A 43 2.32 2.50 -10.79
N GLY A 44 1.86 1.59 -9.94
CA GLY A 44 1.30 1.93 -8.63
C GLY A 44 2.31 1.77 -7.52
N ALA A 45 2.02 2.36 -6.36
CA ALA A 45 2.82 2.16 -5.15
C ALA A 45 1.93 1.93 -3.93
N ILE A 46 2.36 1.04 -3.04
CA ILE A 46 1.68 0.73 -1.79
C ILE A 46 1.83 1.90 -0.82
N ARG A 47 0.73 2.26 -0.15
CA ARG A 47 0.71 3.24 0.94
C ARG A 47 0.24 2.60 2.25
N TRP A 48 0.99 2.89 3.30
CA TRP A 48 0.62 2.62 4.68
C TRP A 48 0.79 3.89 5.51
N ASP A 49 -0.33 4.49 5.94
CA ASP A 49 -0.35 5.90 6.39
C ASP A 49 -0.27 6.07 7.91
N ALA A 50 0.71 5.44 8.56
CA ALA A 50 1.00 5.69 9.97
C ALA A 50 1.42 7.14 10.29
N TRP A 51 1.77 7.91 9.29
CA TRP A 51 2.43 9.22 9.38
C TRP A 51 1.46 10.40 9.48
N TYR A 52 0.15 10.16 9.35
CA TYR A 52 -0.88 11.20 9.27
C TYR A 52 -1.74 11.34 10.54
N ALA A 53 -1.41 10.64 11.59
CA ALA A 53 -2.14 10.70 12.86
C ALA A 53 -1.50 11.74 13.78
N PRO A 54 -2.13 12.91 14.00
CA PRO A 54 -1.57 13.93 14.88
C PRO A 54 -1.56 13.51 16.36
N ASP A 55 -2.55 12.70 16.76
CA ASP A 55 -2.76 12.27 18.14
C ASP A 55 -2.57 10.75 18.25
N MET A 56 -1.33 10.30 18.05
CA MET A 56 -0.99 8.89 18.19
C MET A 56 -1.07 8.45 19.63
N ALA A 57 -2.04 7.60 19.96
CA ALA A 57 -2.13 7.03 21.30
C ALA A 57 -0.86 6.24 21.63
N PRO A 58 -0.21 6.46 22.78
CA PRO A 58 0.96 5.68 23.18
C PRO A 58 0.69 4.19 23.11
N GLY A 59 1.60 3.45 22.45
CA GLY A 59 1.45 2.01 22.23
C GLY A 59 0.58 1.60 21.05
N SER A 60 0.01 2.54 20.28
CA SER A 60 -0.65 2.22 19.02
C SER A 60 0.35 1.83 17.92
N SER A 61 -0.13 1.21 16.84
CA SER A 61 0.72 0.84 15.71
C SER A 61 1.41 2.04 15.09
N GLU A 62 0.69 3.15 14.95
CA GLU A 62 1.17 4.41 14.41
C GLU A 62 2.24 5.03 15.31
N TRP A 63 2.01 4.97 16.62
CA TRP A 63 2.96 5.44 17.61
C TRP A 63 4.28 4.65 17.53
N HIS A 64 4.21 3.31 17.46
CA HIS A 64 5.39 2.46 17.33
C HIS A 64 6.15 2.73 16.03
N ALA A 65 5.45 2.88 14.91
CA ALA A 65 6.06 3.20 13.62
C ALA A 65 6.81 4.55 13.64
N ALA A 66 6.15 5.61 14.11
CA ALA A 66 6.75 6.94 14.20
C ALA A 66 7.96 6.95 15.13
N HIS A 67 7.84 6.38 16.33
CA HIS A 67 8.93 6.33 17.29
C HIS A 67 10.00 5.29 16.95
N GLY A 68 9.74 4.35 16.06
CA GLY A 68 10.77 3.48 15.47
C GLY A 68 11.81 4.27 14.68
N LEU A 69 11.44 5.46 14.18
CA LEU A 69 12.33 6.36 13.45
C LEU A 69 13.06 7.39 14.34
N ASP A 70 12.78 7.43 15.65
CA ASP A 70 13.43 8.34 16.59
C ASP A 70 14.97 8.20 16.63
N PRO A 71 15.57 6.99 16.64
CA PRO A 71 17.03 6.89 16.66
C PRO A 71 17.67 7.59 15.46
N ALA A 72 18.70 8.43 15.71
CA ALA A 72 19.37 9.25 14.69
C ALA A 72 19.79 8.49 13.42
N LYS A 73 20.15 7.21 13.58
CA LYS A 73 20.49 6.31 12.47
C LYS A 73 19.33 6.07 11.49
N TYR A 74 18.07 6.37 11.87
CA TYR A 74 16.86 6.19 11.05
C TYR A 74 16.21 7.50 10.60
N HIS A 75 16.68 8.67 11.04
CA HIS A 75 16.07 9.95 10.65
C HIS A 75 15.93 10.13 9.14
N HIS A 76 16.91 9.66 8.37
CA HIS A 76 16.93 9.72 6.89
C HIS A 76 15.81 8.91 6.22
N ARG A 77 15.06 8.10 6.98
CA ARG A 77 13.90 7.33 6.48
C ARG A 77 12.59 8.05 6.71
N ALA A 78 12.55 9.01 7.63
CA ALA A 78 11.33 9.74 7.95
C ALA A 78 10.79 10.46 6.70
N PRO A 79 9.45 10.56 6.52
CA PRO A 79 8.88 11.28 5.40
C PRO A 79 9.32 12.75 5.44
N PHE A 80 9.37 13.40 4.27
CA PHE A 80 9.91 14.75 4.09
C PHE A 80 9.31 15.82 4.99
N PHE A 81 8.08 15.62 5.47
CA PHE A 81 7.38 16.53 6.37
C PHE A 81 7.66 16.26 7.87
N ALA A 82 8.56 15.33 8.16
CA ALA A 82 8.99 15.10 9.53
C ALA A 82 9.89 16.25 10.02
N GLU A 83 9.80 16.54 11.31
CA GLU A 83 10.61 17.56 11.99
C GLU A 83 11.52 16.90 13.02
N LYS A 84 12.80 17.28 13.02
CA LYS A 84 13.75 16.83 14.03
C LYS A 84 13.57 17.62 15.32
N ILE A 85 13.37 16.91 16.41
CA ILE A 85 13.27 17.49 17.75
C ILE A 85 14.46 17.06 18.61
N GLY A 86 15.37 17.98 18.88
CA GLY A 86 16.62 17.66 19.59
C GLY A 86 17.51 16.73 18.76
N THR A 87 18.23 15.81 19.44
CA THR A 87 19.19 14.92 18.80
C THR A 87 18.59 13.60 18.32
N ASP A 88 17.62 13.04 19.06
CA ASP A 88 17.19 11.65 18.94
C ASP A 88 15.68 11.46 18.79
N ARG A 89 14.99 12.49 18.28
CA ARG A 89 13.53 12.40 18.08
C ARG A 89 13.12 12.97 16.74
N MET A 90 12.16 12.30 16.11
CA MET A 90 11.44 12.82 14.95
C MET A 90 9.98 13.07 15.32
N PHE A 91 9.47 14.26 15.04
CA PHE A 91 8.04 14.53 15.07
C PHE A 91 7.48 14.33 13.65
N ILE A 92 6.56 13.40 13.52
CA ILE A 92 5.97 13.04 12.22
C ILE A 92 4.46 13.24 12.33
N SER A 93 3.94 14.27 11.67
CA SER A 93 2.52 14.59 11.63
C SER A 93 2.16 15.17 10.27
N GLY A 94 1.71 14.28 9.38
CA GLY A 94 1.25 14.67 8.05
C GLY A 94 -0.03 15.53 8.12
N THR A 95 -0.09 16.50 7.23
CA THR A 95 -1.19 17.47 7.08
C THR A 95 -1.81 17.38 5.69
N GLN A 96 -2.87 18.15 5.43
CA GLN A 96 -3.41 18.30 4.07
C GLN A 96 -2.32 18.79 3.10
N ALA A 97 -1.53 19.78 3.50
CA ALA A 97 -0.44 20.29 2.66
C ALA A 97 0.63 19.24 2.35
N SER A 98 0.94 18.37 3.32
CA SER A 98 1.86 17.24 3.08
C SER A 98 1.29 16.27 2.03
N MET A 99 0.00 15.95 2.10
CA MET A 99 -0.66 15.07 1.14
C MET A 99 -0.70 15.70 -0.27
N ASP A 100 -1.02 16.98 -0.37
CA ASP A 100 -1.03 17.71 -1.65
C ASP A 100 0.36 17.71 -2.30
N ALA A 101 1.42 17.86 -1.48
CA ALA A 101 2.80 17.76 -1.94
C ALA A 101 3.15 16.33 -2.39
N GLU A 102 2.77 15.29 -1.63
CA GLU A 102 3.00 13.90 -2.01
C GLU A 102 2.31 13.55 -3.34
N ILE A 103 1.06 13.98 -3.54
CA ILE A 103 0.35 13.78 -4.82
C ILE A 103 1.13 14.44 -5.97
N SER A 104 1.60 15.65 -5.77
CA SER A 104 2.40 16.38 -6.76
C SER A 104 3.72 15.67 -7.07
N TYR A 105 4.41 15.15 -6.06
CA TYR A 105 5.64 14.38 -6.22
C TYR A 105 5.39 13.09 -6.99
N ALA A 106 4.38 12.31 -6.61
CA ALA A 106 4.03 11.06 -7.26
C ALA A 106 3.64 11.26 -8.74
N ALA A 107 2.81 12.25 -9.02
CA ALA A 107 2.39 12.58 -10.38
C ALA A 107 3.58 12.98 -11.27
N LYS A 108 4.48 13.85 -10.78
CA LYS A 108 5.69 14.26 -11.49
C LYS A 108 6.65 13.10 -11.77
N ALA A 109 6.67 12.11 -10.88
CA ALA A 109 7.47 10.90 -11.04
C ALA A 109 6.84 9.86 -11.98
N GLY A 110 5.59 10.05 -12.40
CA GLY A 110 4.89 9.10 -13.27
C GLY A 110 4.24 7.94 -12.52
N ILE A 111 4.08 8.03 -11.19
CA ILE A 111 3.28 7.09 -10.41
C ILE A 111 1.81 7.27 -10.80
N SER A 112 1.19 6.19 -11.25
CA SER A 112 -0.17 6.22 -11.79
C SER A 112 -1.24 6.16 -10.71
N TYR A 113 -0.99 5.39 -9.65
CA TYR A 113 -1.94 5.21 -8.57
C TYR A 113 -1.26 4.79 -7.27
N TRP A 114 -2.00 4.93 -6.17
CA TRP A 114 -1.64 4.38 -4.87
C TRP A 114 -2.58 3.25 -4.44
N ALA A 115 -2.02 2.14 -4.00
CA ALA A 115 -2.75 1.07 -3.33
C ALA A 115 -2.73 1.35 -1.82
N PHE A 116 -3.85 1.84 -1.28
CA PHE A 116 -3.97 2.17 0.12
C PHE A 116 -4.27 0.94 0.97
N GLY A 117 -3.43 0.65 1.94
CA GLY A 117 -3.77 -0.25 3.04
C GLY A 117 -5.07 0.24 3.71
N TRP A 118 -6.08 -0.64 3.78
CA TRP A 118 -7.43 -0.22 4.12
C TRP A 118 -7.75 -0.40 5.60
N TYR A 119 -8.19 0.67 6.24
CA TYR A 119 -8.55 0.71 7.65
C TYR A 119 -9.93 1.32 7.86
N GLN A 120 -10.53 1.09 9.05
CA GLN A 120 -11.84 1.65 9.41
C GLN A 120 -11.79 3.18 9.44
N PHE A 121 -12.91 3.80 9.06
CA PHE A 121 -13.10 5.23 9.19
C PHE A 121 -12.88 5.68 10.65
N GLY A 122 -12.23 6.83 10.83
CA GLY A 122 -11.88 7.36 12.16
C GLY A 122 -10.67 6.69 12.83
N ARG A 123 -10.05 5.69 12.19
CA ARG A 123 -8.77 5.14 12.67
C ARG A 123 -7.61 6.01 12.16
N PRO A 124 -6.54 6.16 12.94
CA PRO A 124 -5.38 6.97 12.54
C PRO A 124 -4.80 6.59 11.17
N LEU A 125 -4.62 5.29 10.91
CA LEU A 125 -4.13 4.77 9.62
C LEU A 125 -5.02 5.07 8.42
N ARG A 126 -6.24 5.55 8.64
CA ARG A 126 -7.16 5.98 7.58
C ARG A 126 -6.96 7.44 7.19
N LYS A 127 -6.30 8.23 8.04
CA LYS A 127 -6.23 9.68 7.92
C LYS A 127 -5.56 10.15 6.63
N GLY A 128 -4.51 9.45 6.19
CA GLY A 128 -3.85 9.75 4.92
C GLY A 128 -4.80 9.65 3.73
N TRP A 129 -5.64 8.60 3.66
CA TRP A 129 -6.65 8.49 2.61
C TRP A 129 -7.71 9.60 2.69
N GLU A 130 -8.12 10.02 3.89
CA GLU A 130 -9.06 11.13 4.06
C GLU A 130 -8.49 12.44 3.50
N TYR A 131 -7.23 12.77 3.82
CA TYR A 131 -6.55 13.93 3.23
C TYR A 131 -6.38 13.80 1.72
N TYR A 132 -6.09 12.60 1.22
CA TYR A 132 -6.03 12.37 -0.23
C TYR A 132 -7.37 12.68 -0.90
N GLN A 133 -8.50 12.24 -0.34
CA GLN A 133 -9.82 12.53 -0.90
C GLN A 133 -10.19 14.02 -0.84
N LEU A 134 -9.70 14.75 0.15
CA LEU A 134 -9.92 16.19 0.30
C LEU A 134 -9.04 17.03 -0.62
N SER A 135 -7.97 16.48 -1.14
CA SER A 135 -7.02 17.20 -2.00
C SER A 135 -7.66 17.61 -3.32
N GLU A 136 -7.42 18.84 -3.74
CA GLU A 136 -7.78 19.32 -5.09
C GLU A 136 -6.91 18.69 -6.19
N HIS A 137 -5.82 18.03 -5.82
CA HIS A 137 -4.86 17.37 -6.71
C HIS A 137 -5.09 15.86 -6.85
N ASN A 138 -6.09 15.27 -6.19
CA ASN A 138 -6.28 13.82 -6.14
C ASN A 138 -6.54 13.14 -7.50
N ALA A 139 -6.96 13.91 -8.51
CA ALA A 139 -7.11 13.43 -9.88
C ALA A 139 -5.76 13.17 -10.60
N LEU A 140 -4.64 13.65 -10.05
CA LEU A 140 -3.31 13.46 -10.65
C LEU A 140 -2.76 12.05 -10.42
N VAL A 141 -3.16 11.39 -9.36
CA VAL A 141 -2.73 10.04 -8.98
C VAL A 141 -3.97 9.26 -8.55
N ASN A 142 -4.31 8.21 -9.26
CA ASN A 142 -5.46 7.37 -8.91
C ASN A 142 -5.24 6.61 -7.60
N TRP A 143 -6.24 5.89 -7.13
CA TRP A 143 -6.13 5.05 -5.96
C TRP A 143 -6.92 3.76 -6.09
N CYS A 144 -6.52 2.74 -5.34
CA CYS A 144 -7.32 1.53 -5.13
C CYS A 144 -7.17 1.04 -3.69
N ALA A 145 -8.07 0.16 -3.28
CA ALA A 145 -8.02 -0.45 -1.96
C ALA A 145 -7.11 -1.68 -1.97
N LEU A 146 -6.38 -1.85 -0.86
CA LEU A 146 -5.63 -3.05 -0.52
C LEU A 146 -6.14 -3.54 0.82
N ILE A 147 -6.75 -4.73 0.86
CA ILE A 147 -7.39 -5.31 2.04
C ILE A 147 -6.79 -6.67 2.38
N GLY A 148 -6.93 -7.11 3.63
CA GLY A 148 -6.58 -8.49 4.00
C GLY A 148 -7.65 -9.48 3.56
N LEU A 149 -7.25 -10.74 3.37
CA LEU A 149 -8.17 -11.84 3.06
C LEU A 149 -9.25 -12.01 4.14
N GLY A 150 -8.85 -11.92 5.42
CA GLY A 150 -9.76 -11.93 6.55
C GLY A 150 -10.68 -10.72 6.61
N SER A 151 -10.22 -9.57 6.17
CA SER A 151 -11.05 -8.38 6.03
C SER A 151 -12.14 -8.61 4.98
N LEU A 152 -11.78 -9.14 3.81
CA LEU A 152 -12.75 -9.51 2.78
C LEU A 152 -13.77 -10.52 3.33
N ALA A 153 -13.31 -11.60 3.96
CA ALA A 153 -14.16 -12.62 4.57
C ALA A 153 -15.10 -12.07 5.64
N GLY A 154 -14.66 -11.06 6.39
CA GLY A 154 -15.43 -10.35 7.42
C GLY A 154 -16.32 -9.21 6.88
N ASN A 155 -16.45 -9.07 5.56
CA ASN A 155 -17.16 -7.94 4.91
C ASN A 155 -16.62 -6.57 5.36
N PHE A 156 -15.32 -6.44 5.39
CA PHE A 156 -14.65 -5.18 5.71
C PHE A 156 -13.63 -4.80 4.59
N PRO A 157 -13.75 -3.60 3.96
CA PRO A 157 -14.88 -2.66 4.14
C PRO A 157 -16.22 -3.29 3.71
N PRO A 158 -17.36 -2.76 4.19
CA PRO A 158 -18.66 -3.24 3.75
C PRO A 158 -18.78 -3.24 2.23
N THR A 159 -19.44 -4.25 1.67
CA THR A 159 -19.65 -4.39 0.22
C THR A 159 -20.21 -3.11 -0.42
N ALA A 160 -21.19 -2.47 0.23
CA ALA A 160 -21.79 -1.23 -0.26
C ALA A 160 -20.78 -0.07 -0.33
N ASP A 161 -19.83 -0.01 0.61
CA ASP A 161 -18.76 0.99 0.57
C ASP A 161 -17.78 0.73 -0.57
N LEU A 162 -17.37 -0.52 -0.80
CA LEU A 162 -16.52 -0.87 -1.95
C LEU A 162 -17.20 -0.51 -3.27
N VAL A 163 -18.49 -0.85 -3.45
CA VAL A 163 -19.25 -0.49 -4.66
C VAL A 163 -19.27 1.03 -4.85
N ARG A 164 -19.48 1.79 -3.78
CA ARG A 164 -19.45 3.26 -3.84
C ARG A 164 -18.06 3.80 -4.23
N TYR A 165 -16.98 3.25 -3.65
CA TYR A 165 -15.61 3.66 -3.97
C TYR A 165 -15.22 3.34 -5.42
N PHE A 166 -15.66 2.21 -5.96
CA PHE A 166 -15.43 1.82 -7.34
C PHE A 166 -16.06 2.78 -8.38
N GLN A 167 -17.03 3.58 -7.95
CA GLN A 167 -17.66 4.62 -8.77
C GLN A 167 -16.86 5.94 -8.79
N TYR A 168 -15.83 6.10 -7.94
CA TYR A 168 -15.02 7.30 -7.97
C TYR A 168 -14.23 7.38 -9.28
N GLU A 169 -14.19 8.57 -9.90
CA GLU A 169 -13.52 8.79 -11.19
C GLU A 169 -12.02 8.48 -11.10
N ASN A 170 -11.40 8.78 -9.96
CA ASN A 170 -9.99 8.53 -9.68
C ASN A 170 -9.73 7.16 -9.00
N TYR A 171 -10.72 6.25 -8.97
CA TYR A 171 -10.46 4.87 -8.59
C TYR A 171 -9.74 4.13 -9.73
N GLU A 172 -8.63 3.46 -9.41
CA GLU A 172 -7.83 2.76 -10.42
C GLU A 172 -8.58 1.57 -11.01
N LYS A 173 -8.50 1.43 -12.34
CA LYS A 173 -9.22 0.39 -13.09
C LYS A 173 -8.34 -0.25 -14.14
N PHE A 174 -8.65 -1.49 -14.47
CA PHE A 174 -8.18 -2.20 -15.66
C PHE A 174 -9.37 -2.32 -16.64
N GLY A 175 -9.34 -1.55 -17.72
CA GLY A 175 -10.54 -1.32 -18.53
C GLY A 175 -11.64 -0.65 -17.70
N ASP A 176 -12.80 -1.27 -17.61
CA ASP A 176 -13.92 -0.85 -16.76
C ASP A 176 -13.91 -1.51 -15.36
N ARG A 177 -12.96 -2.39 -15.10
CA ARG A 177 -12.87 -3.23 -13.89
C ARG A 177 -12.08 -2.53 -12.79
N PRO A 178 -12.70 -2.16 -11.64
CA PRO A 178 -12.00 -1.59 -10.50
C PRO A 178 -10.94 -2.54 -9.95
N LEU A 179 -9.72 -2.04 -9.68
CA LEU A 179 -8.66 -2.85 -9.07
C LEU A 179 -8.90 -3.06 -7.57
N LEU A 180 -8.72 -4.29 -7.11
CA LEU A 180 -8.76 -4.62 -5.69
C LEU A 180 -7.61 -5.57 -5.36
N TYR A 181 -6.73 -5.16 -4.45
CA TYR A 181 -5.68 -6.01 -3.91
C TYR A 181 -6.16 -6.73 -2.65
N VAL A 182 -5.96 -8.05 -2.59
CA VAL A 182 -6.32 -8.89 -1.45
C VAL A 182 -5.08 -9.59 -0.94
N MET A 183 -4.58 -9.15 0.20
CA MET A 183 -3.36 -9.66 0.81
C MET A 183 -3.62 -10.97 1.57
N HIS A 184 -2.75 -11.96 1.35
CA HIS A 184 -2.76 -13.23 2.08
C HIS A 184 -2.67 -12.99 3.58
N ASP A 185 -3.56 -13.64 4.30
CA ASP A 185 -3.47 -13.92 5.72
C ASP A 185 -3.95 -15.37 5.96
N LYS A 186 -3.93 -15.86 7.14
CA LYS A 186 -4.31 -17.28 7.44
C LYS A 186 -5.82 -17.50 7.49
N SER A 187 -6.64 -16.58 6.94
CA SER A 187 -8.10 -16.66 6.98
C SER A 187 -8.66 -17.74 6.04
N PRO A 188 -9.81 -18.32 6.38
CA PRO A 188 -10.42 -19.39 5.58
C PRO A 188 -10.90 -18.89 4.20
N LEU A 189 -10.39 -19.46 3.11
CA LEU A 189 -10.74 -19.11 1.72
C LEU A 189 -12.24 -19.19 1.41
N PRO A 190 -13.03 -20.17 1.88
CA PRO A 190 -14.46 -20.25 1.52
C PRO A 190 -15.30 -19.05 1.96
N ALA A 191 -14.94 -18.39 3.07
CA ALA A 191 -15.63 -17.18 3.52
C ALA A 191 -15.29 -15.99 2.62
N ALA A 192 -14.01 -15.84 2.27
CA ALA A 192 -13.54 -14.79 1.36
C ALA A 192 -14.11 -14.97 -0.07
N ALA A 193 -14.21 -16.21 -0.55
CA ALA A 193 -14.85 -16.52 -1.84
C ALA A 193 -16.31 -16.04 -1.89
N ARG A 194 -17.12 -16.41 -0.89
CA ARG A 194 -18.50 -15.95 -0.81
C ARG A 194 -18.63 -14.43 -0.73
N ALA A 195 -17.73 -13.78 0.00
CA ALA A 195 -17.70 -12.32 0.11
C ALA A 195 -17.35 -11.66 -1.24
N LEU A 196 -16.40 -12.22 -1.99
CA LEU A 196 -16.05 -11.73 -3.33
C LEU A 196 -17.20 -11.94 -4.32
N ASP A 197 -17.88 -13.08 -4.29
CA ASP A 197 -19.06 -13.33 -5.12
C ASP A 197 -20.18 -12.32 -4.82
N ALA A 198 -20.43 -12.04 -3.53
CA ALA A 198 -21.39 -11.03 -3.11
C ALA A 198 -21.00 -9.62 -3.58
N LEU A 199 -19.71 -9.27 -3.51
CA LEU A 199 -19.20 -8.00 -4.01
C LEU A 199 -19.42 -7.88 -5.54
N ARG A 200 -19.09 -8.92 -6.30
CA ARG A 200 -19.30 -8.95 -7.76
C ARG A 200 -20.77 -8.81 -8.15
N ALA A 201 -21.66 -9.52 -7.44
CA ALA A 201 -23.09 -9.40 -7.64
C ALA A 201 -23.60 -7.98 -7.32
N ALA A 202 -23.10 -7.35 -6.24
CA ALA A 202 -23.44 -5.98 -5.89
C ALA A 202 -22.92 -4.96 -6.91
N CYS A 203 -21.73 -5.16 -7.45
CA CYS A 203 -21.18 -4.34 -8.54
C CYS A 203 -22.05 -4.44 -9.78
N ALA A 204 -22.44 -5.65 -10.19
CA ALA A 204 -23.32 -5.87 -11.34
C ALA A 204 -24.67 -5.18 -11.14
N ALA A 205 -25.29 -5.30 -9.95
CA ALA A 205 -26.56 -4.66 -9.63
C ALA A 205 -26.47 -3.12 -9.65
N ALA A 206 -25.30 -2.56 -9.33
CA ALA A 206 -25.06 -1.12 -9.34
C ALA A 206 -24.58 -0.57 -10.70
N GLY A 207 -24.42 -1.41 -11.72
CA GLY A 207 -23.86 -1.03 -13.03
C GLY A 207 -22.38 -0.66 -12.96
N VAL A 208 -21.66 -1.17 -11.96
CA VAL A 208 -20.20 -1.01 -11.81
C VAL A 208 -19.52 -2.21 -12.47
N GLY A 209 -18.36 -1.99 -13.10
CA GLY A 209 -17.55 -3.07 -13.67
C GLY A 209 -17.20 -4.15 -12.66
N ASN A 210 -17.10 -5.40 -13.12
CA ASN A 210 -16.69 -6.54 -12.29
C ASN A 210 -15.26 -6.28 -11.77
N PRO A 211 -15.01 -6.21 -10.45
CA PRO A 211 -13.69 -5.88 -9.93
C PRO A 211 -12.61 -6.85 -10.41
N TYR A 212 -11.44 -6.32 -10.79
CA TYR A 212 -10.24 -7.10 -11.08
C TYR A 212 -9.48 -7.31 -9.77
N VAL A 213 -9.47 -8.53 -9.31
CA VAL A 213 -8.97 -8.88 -7.97
C VAL A 213 -7.60 -9.53 -8.07
N ILE A 214 -6.61 -8.98 -7.37
CA ILE A 214 -5.24 -9.48 -7.32
C ILE A 214 -4.98 -10.07 -5.94
N ALA A 215 -4.80 -11.39 -5.86
CA ALA A 215 -4.39 -12.08 -4.63
C ALA A 215 -2.89 -11.88 -4.40
N GLN A 216 -2.51 -11.36 -3.24
CA GLN A 216 -1.12 -11.04 -2.91
C GLN A 216 -0.52 -12.02 -1.91
N SER A 217 0.63 -12.61 -2.24
CA SER A 217 1.41 -13.45 -1.33
C SER A 217 2.91 -13.34 -1.64
N SER A 218 3.75 -13.42 -0.62
CA SER A 218 5.21 -13.53 -0.78
C SER A 218 5.68 -14.91 -1.26
N VAL A 219 4.76 -15.85 -1.47
CA VAL A 219 5.03 -17.20 -1.98
C VAL A 219 4.10 -17.45 -3.18
N ALA A 220 4.65 -17.61 -4.37
CA ALA A 220 3.89 -17.73 -5.63
C ALA A 220 2.83 -18.84 -5.58
N LYS A 221 3.18 -20.02 -5.03
CA LYS A 221 2.23 -21.15 -4.90
C LYS A 221 1.07 -20.85 -3.95
N LEU A 222 1.31 -20.13 -2.84
CA LEU A 222 0.24 -19.73 -1.91
C LEU A 222 -0.64 -18.67 -2.56
N GLY A 223 -0.06 -17.68 -3.23
CA GLY A 223 -0.84 -16.70 -4.00
C GLY A 223 -1.74 -17.35 -5.04
N ALA A 224 -1.25 -18.37 -5.74
CA ALA A 224 -2.06 -19.13 -6.69
C ALA A 224 -3.16 -19.97 -6.04
N LEU A 225 -2.92 -20.53 -4.85
CA LEU A 225 -3.94 -21.25 -4.06
C LEU A 225 -5.03 -20.27 -3.60
N ASP A 226 -4.64 -19.11 -3.08
CA ASP A 226 -5.60 -18.08 -2.67
C ASP A 226 -6.42 -17.60 -3.85
N ALA A 227 -5.77 -17.24 -4.96
CA ALA A 227 -6.46 -16.74 -6.15
C ALA A 227 -7.51 -17.73 -6.66
N ARG A 228 -7.15 -19.01 -6.80
CA ARG A 228 -8.10 -20.05 -7.20
C ARG A 228 -9.18 -20.29 -6.16
N GLY A 229 -8.82 -20.24 -4.87
CA GLY A 229 -9.72 -20.50 -3.75
C GLY A 229 -10.78 -19.43 -3.54
N ILE A 230 -10.47 -18.16 -3.86
CA ILE A 230 -11.43 -17.06 -3.74
C ILE A 230 -12.00 -16.61 -5.10
N GLY A 231 -11.49 -17.13 -6.22
CA GLY A 231 -11.88 -16.69 -7.55
C GLY A 231 -11.28 -15.33 -7.94
N ALA A 232 -10.07 -14.99 -7.47
CA ALA A 232 -9.35 -13.79 -7.91
C ALA A 232 -8.87 -13.95 -9.36
N ASP A 233 -8.63 -12.82 -10.03
CA ASP A 233 -8.28 -12.77 -11.45
C ASP A 233 -6.77 -12.93 -11.67
N ALA A 234 -5.95 -12.43 -10.76
CA ALA A 234 -4.50 -12.40 -10.88
C ALA A 234 -3.80 -12.64 -9.53
N ILE A 235 -2.49 -12.84 -9.61
CA ILE A 235 -1.62 -12.90 -8.43
C ILE A 235 -0.58 -11.78 -8.46
N GLY A 236 -0.11 -11.41 -7.28
CA GLY A 236 0.95 -10.44 -7.05
C GLY A 236 1.57 -10.61 -5.67
N ALA A 237 2.33 -9.63 -5.23
CA ALA A 237 2.82 -9.60 -3.86
C ALA A 237 2.76 -8.18 -3.27
N TYR A 238 2.52 -8.09 -1.96
CA TYR A 238 2.71 -6.86 -1.19
C TYR A 238 4.20 -6.55 -1.10
N ALA A 239 4.95 -7.46 -0.53
CA ALA A 239 6.40 -7.43 -0.46
C ALA A 239 6.96 -8.82 -0.72
N SER A 240 8.17 -8.90 -1.27
CA SER A 240 8.89 -10.15 -1.47
C SER A 240 10.39 -9.94 -1.22
N ALA A 241 10.95 -10.78 -0.36
CA ALA A 241 12.36 -10.76 -0.04
C ALA A 241 12.86 -12.21 0.16
N PRO A 242 14.14 -12.49 -0.11
CA PRO A 242 14.71 -13.79 0.19
C PRO A 242 14.72 -14.04 1.69
N ALA A 243 14.74 -15.31 2.10
CA ALA A 243 15.05 -15.64 3.48
C ALA A 243 16.47 -15.16 3.81
N MET A 244 16.57 -14.35 4.86
CA MET A 244 17.84 -13.84 5.36
C MET A 244 18.22 -14.66 6.60
N THR A 245 19.42 -15.21 6.58
CA THR A 245 19.93 -16.04 7.67
C THR A 245 21.40 -15.70 7.89
N GLY A 246 21.66 -14.76 8.80
CA GLY A 246 23.02 -14.48 9.21
C GLY A 246 23.65 -13.23 8.67
N GLY A 247 22.89 -12.18 8.49
CA GLY A 247 23.43 -10.86 8.25
C GLY A 247 22.84 -10.12 7.04
N PRO A 248 23.29 -8.86 6.82
CA PRO A 248 22.75 -8.03 5.77
C PRO A 248 23.12 -8.53 4.37
N ILE A 249 22.19 -8.43 3.44
CA ILE A 249 22.40 -8.77 2.04
C ILE A 249 22.42 -7.53 1.14
N PRO A 250 23.17 -7.52 0.02
CA PRO A 250 23.16 -6.43 -0.94
C PRO A 250 21.78 -6.25 -1.60
N TYR A 251 21.42 -5.04 -2.00
CA TYR A 251 20.20 -4.77 -2.77
C TYR A 251 20.14 -5.57 -4.08
N ALA A 252 21.29 -5.81 -4.73
CA ALA A 252 21.36 -6.63 -5.94
C ALA A 252 20.85 -8.07 -5.72
N THR A 253 21.00 -8.61 -4.49
CA THR A 253 20.43 -9.92 -4.13
C THR A 253 18.90 -9.86 -4.04
N LEU A 254 18.35 -8.78 -3.47
CA LEU A 254 16.91 -8.55 -3.47
C LEU A 254 16.36 -8.39 -4.90
N ASP A 255 17.01 -7.58 -5.74
CA ASP A 255 16.64 -7.40 -7.15
C ASP A 255 16.60 -8.74 -7.90
N ALA A 256 17.65 -9.52 -7.80
CA ALA A 256 17.70 -10.83 -8.46
C ALA A 256 16.63 -11.81 -7.96
N PHE A 257 16.37 -11.81 -6.64
CA PHE A 257 15.32 -12.62 -6.04
C PHE A 257 13.94 -12.23 -6.58
N VAL A 258 13.62 -10.93 -6.60
CA VAL A 258 12.31 -10.44 -7.03
C VAL A 258 12.06 -10.71 -8.51
N ARG A 259 13.09 -10.54 -9.37
CA ARG A 259 12.99 -10.90 -10.80
C ARG A 259 12.70 -12.39 -11.00
N LYS A 260 13.34 -13.26 -10.23
CA LYS A 260 13.06 -14.69 -10.25
C LYS A 260 11.64 -14.98 -9.77
N PHE A 261 11.19 -14.27 -8.74
CA PHE A 261 9.84 -14.43 -8.19
C PHE A 261 8.74 -14.06 -9.22
N TRP A 262 8.97 -13.08 -10.11
CA TRP A 262 8.03 -12.81 -11.21
C TRP A 262 7.86 -14.02 -12.14
N LEU A 263 8.94 -14.70 -12.44
CA LEU A 263 8.90 -15.92 -13.26
C LEU A 263 8.21 -17.08 -12.53
N GLU A 264 8.42 -17.21 -11.22
CA GLU A 264 7.73 -18.20 -10.40
C GLU A 264 6.22 -17.95 -10.34
N MET A 265 5.80 -16.69 -10.25
CA MET A 265 4.40 -16.31 -10.36
C MET A 265 3.84 -16.65 -11.75
N ALA A 266 4.53 -16.28 -12.82
CA ALA A 266 4.11 -16.59 -14.19
C ALA A 266 3.98 -18.11 -14.44
N ALA A 267 4.85 -18.92 -13.85
CA ALA A 267 4.80 -20.38 -13.95
C ALA A 267 3.58 -21.01 -13.26
N THR A 268 2.81 -20.26 -12.47
CA THR A 268 1.54 -20.74 -11.90
C THR A 268 0.40 -20.85 -12.92
N GLY A 269 0.56 -20.22 -14.08
CA GLY A 269 -0.45 -20.14 -15.14
C GLY A 269 -1.57 -19.14 -14.88
N LEU A 270 -1.46 -18.31 -13.85
CA LEU A 270 -2.38 -17.21 -13.56
C LEU A 270 -1.82 -15.88 -14.09
N PRO A 271 -2.68 -14.91 -14.41
CA PRO A 271 -2.24 -13.54 -14.66
C PRO A 271 -1.43 -12.98 -13.49
N VAL A 272 -0.45 -12.13 -13.80
CA VAL A 272 0.53 -11.60 -12.83
C VAL A 272 0.55 -10.08 -12.83
N VAL A 273 0.51 -9.48 -11.66
CA VAL A 273 0.92 -8.10 -11.42
C VAL A 273 2.26 -8.14 -10.66
N PRO A 274 3.39 -7.92 -11.34
CA PRO A 274 4.70 -7.97 -10.70
C PRO A 274 4.83 -6.87 -9.67
N ASN A 275 5.42 -7.21 -8.52
CA ASN A 275 5.82 -6.22 -7.53
C ASN A 275 7.27 -5.77 -7.78
N ALA A 276 7.59 -4.53 -7.44
CA ALA A 276 8.95 -4.02 -7.41
C ALA A 276 9.30 -3.54 -6.00
N MET A 277 10.47 -3.92 -5.49
CA MET A 277 10.91 -3.63 -4.13
C MET A 277 11.85 -2.44 -4.09
N THR A 278 11.59 -1.44 -3.23
CA THR A 278 12.52 -0.33 -3.01
C THR A 278 13.59 -0.66 -1.97
N GLY A 279 13.35 -1.66 -1.15
CA GLY A 279 14.24 -2.15 -0.09
C GLY A 279 13.52 -3.12 0.82
N TRP A 280 14.21 -3.58 1.87
CA TRP A 280 13.62 -4.39 2.94
C TRP A 280 14.51 -4.31 4.19
N ASP A 281 14.13 -3.49 5.16
CA ASP A 281 14.90 -3.29 6.38
C ASP A 281 13.99 -2.94 7.55
N ARG A 282 13.61 -3.94 8.31
CA ARG A 282 12.65 -3.87 9.41
C ARG A 282 13.27 -3.53 10.76
N ARG A 283 14.54 -3.13 10.80
CA ARG A 283 15.23 -2.83 12.07
C ARG A 283 14.47 -1.83 12.97
N PRO A 284 13.85 -0.74 12.46
CA PRO A 284 13.03 0.13 13.33
C PRO A 284 11.88 -0.61 14.01
N ARG A 285 11.19 -1.53 13.31
CA ARG A 285 10.12 -2.37 13.89
C ARG A 285 10.66 -3.45 14.83
N ILE A 286 11.85 -3.99 14.58
CA ILE A 286 12.48 -4.97 15.47
C ILE A 286 12.89 -4.32 16.78
N GLU A 287 13.46 -3.12 16.73
CA GLU A 287 13.89 -2.37 17.91
C GLU A 287 12.71 -1.78 18.69
N ARG A 288 11.60 -1.47 18.01
CA ARG A 288 10.35 -0.98 18.61
C ARG A 288 9.13 -1.67 17.96
N PRO A 289 8.86 -2.93 18.33
CA PRO A 289 7.85 -3.74 17.66
C PRO A 289 6.44 -3.17 17.87
N PRO A 290 5.67 -2.98 16.79
CA PRO A 290 4.27 -2.62 16.89
C PRO A 290 3.44 -3.80 17.39
N PRO A 291 2.27 -3.57 18.02
CA PRO A 291 1.48 -4.61 18.66
C PRO A 291 1.02 -5.74 17.71
N PHE A 292 0.88 -5.45 16.42
CA PHE A 292 0.44 -6.43 15.41
C PHE A 292 1.59 -7.25 14.82
N ASP A 293 2.85 -6.86 15.08
CA ASP A 293 4.04 -7.48 14.52
C ASP A 293 5.05 -7.85 15.62
N PRO A 294 4.69 -8.81 16.49
CA PRO A 294 5.56 -9.21 17.60
C PRO A 294 6.71 -10.12 17.16
N LEU A 295 7.04 -10.14 15.87
CA LEU A 295 8.02 -11.08 15.33
C LEU A 295 9.41 -10.83 15.93
N HIS A 296 9.94 -11.85 16.58
CA HIS A 296 11.33 -11.92 17.03
C HIS A 296 12.24 -12.18 15.82
N LEU A 297 12.48 -11.14 15.03
CA LEU A 297 13.41 -11.20 13.90
C LEU A 297 14.82 -10.84 14.36
N ASN A 298 15.80 -11.39 13.67
CA ASN A 298 17.19 -10.99 13.87
C ASN A 298 17.41 -9.55 13.31
N PRO A 299 17.89 -8.59 14.12
CA PRO A 299 18.13 -7.23 13.65
C PRO A 299 19.26 -7.14 12.60
N ASP A 300 20.06 -8.17 12.47
CA ASP A 300 21.11 -8.23 11.45
C ASP A 300 20.58 -8.67 10.07
N ASP A 301 19.34 -9.18 10.00
CA ASP A 301 18.72 -9.64 8.76
C ASP A 301 17.99 -8.48 8.06
N TYR A 302 18.71 -7.76 7.19
CA TYR A 302 18.16 -6.67 6.39
C TYR A 302 18.83 -6.55 5.03
N VAL A 303 18.19 -5.84 4.12
CA VAL A 303 18.76 -5.47 2.82
C VAL A 303 19.52 -4.15 2.97
N ILE A 304 20.81 -4.14 2.59
CA ILE A 304 21.58 -2.90 2.47
C ILE A 304 20.89 -2.02 1.42
N PRO A 305 20.55 -0.76 1.74
CA PRO A 305 19.82 0.11 0.82
C PRO A 305 20.47 0.21 -0.55
N GLY A 306 19.70 0.02 -1.61
CA GLY A 306 20.13 0.28 -2.97
C GLY A 306 20.33 1.78 -3.21
N THR A 307 21.21 2.10 -4.17
CA THR A 307 21.32 3.48 -4.64
C THR A 307 20.02 3.91 -5.36
N PRO A 308 19.74 5.20 -5.51
CA PRO A 308 18.63 5.68 -6.34
C PRO A 308 18.61 5.07 -7.74
N LYS A 309 19.76 4.85 -8.34
CA LYS A 309 19.92 4.21 -9.65
C LYS A 309 19.51 2.74 -9.63
N ASP A 310 19.89 2.00 -8.59
CA ASP A 310 19.57 0.57 -8.47
C ASP A 310 18.06 0.37 -8.31
N ILE A 311 17.41 1.19 -7.48
CA ILE A 311 15.94 1.16 -7.27
C ILE A 311 15.21 1.51 -8.58
N ALA A 312 15.66 2.55 -9.29
CA ALA A 312 15.08 2.93 -10.56
C ALA A 312 15.22 1.84 -11.62
N ALA A 313 16.39 1.21 -11.72
CA ALA A 313 16.66 0.11 -12.66
C ALA A 313 15.81 -1.13 -12.35
N HIS A 314 15.54 -1.40 -11.07
CA HIS A 314 14.65 -2.48 -10.67
C HIS A 314 13.20 -2.23 -11.11
N ILE A 315 12.69 -1.00 -10.91
CA ILE A 315 11.34 -0.62 -11.34
C ILE A 315 11.23 -0.63 -12.87
N GLU A 316 12.27 -0.13 -13.58
CA GLU A 316 12.33 -0.19 -15.04
C GLU A 316 12.27 -1.64 -15.55
N ALA A 317 12.97 -2.55 -14.88
CA ALA A 317 12.92 -3.96 -15.22
C ALA A 317 11.56 -4.60 -14.99
N ALA A 318 10.81 -4.19 -13.95
CA ALA A 318 9.44 -4.63 -13.75
C ALA A 318 8.52 -4.15 -14.89
N VAL A 319 8.68 -2.91 -15.33
CA VAL A 319 7.97 -2.37 -16.51
C VAL A 319 8.34 -3.14 -17.77
N ALA A 320 9.61 -3.44 -17.98
CA ALA A 320 10.08 -4.24 -19.13
C ALA A 320 9.53 -5.67 -19.08
N PHE A 321 9.45 -6.27 -17.88
CA PHE A 321 8.84 -7.60 -17.69
C PHE A 321 7.36 -7.61 -18.12
N VAL A 322 6.56 -6.63 -17.68
CA VAL A 322 5.16 -6.50 -18.08
C VAL A 322 5.04 -6.41 -19.62
N ARG A 323 5.87 -5.59 -20.26
CA ARG A 323 5.87 -5.43 -21.71
C ARG A 323 6.23 -6.70 -22.46
N ALA A 324 7.23 -7.43 -21.95
CA ALA A 324 7.66 -8.70 -22.56
C ALA A 324 6.67 -9.85 -22.35
N HIS A 325 5.79 -9.76 -21.35
CA HIS A 325 4.88 -10.84 -20.95
C HIS A 325 3.41 -10.36 -20.91
N ARG A 326 2.97 -9.57 -21.90
CA ARG A 326 1.63 -8.98 -21.94
C ARG A 326 0.49 -10.00 -21.77
N GLY A 327 0.63 -11.20 -22.31
CA GLY A 327 -0.36 -12.27 -22.16
C GLY A 327 -0.48 -12.82 -20.73
N THR A 328 0.60 -12.68 -19.91
CA THR A 328 0.61 -13.06 -18.50
C THR A 328 0.36 -11.84 -17.60
N CYS A 329 0.82 -10.65 -18.00
CA CYS A 329 0.64 -9.40 -17.26
C CYS A 329 -0.49 -8.57 -17.89
N GLU A 330 -1.67 -9.18 -18.08
CA GLU A 330 -2.80 -8.60 -18.82
C GLU A 330 -3.30 -7.27 -18.26
N ALA A 331 -3.21 -7.08 -16.93
CA ALA A 331 -3.61 -5.84 -16.27
C ALA A 331 -2.66 -4.66 -16.58
N ASN A 332 -1.54 -4.89 -17.27
CA ASN A 332 -0.55 -3.90 -17.67
C ASN A 332 -0.06 -3.01 -16.50
N ASN A 333 0.10 -3.62 -15.31
CA ASN A 333 0.40 -2.94 -14.05
C ASN A 333 1.68 -3.47 -13.40
N VAL A 334 2.39 -2.57 -12.69
CA VAL A 334 3.43 -2.88 -11.71
C VAL A 334 3.03 -2.28 -10.37
N LEU A 335 3.23 -3.00 -9.27
CA LEU A 335 2.99 -2.48 -7.92
C LEU A 335 4.31 -2.35 -7.16
N VAL A 336 4.67 -1.14 -6.76
CA VAL A 336 5.91 -0.87 -6.02
C VAL A 336 5.70 -0.97 -4.52
N TYR A 337 6.48 -1.76 -3.84
CA TYR A 337 6.68 -1.71 -2.40
C TYR A 337 7.91 -0.86 -2.10
N SER A 338 7.78 0.37 -1.59
CA SER A 338 6.56 1.04 -1.21
C SER A 338 6.66 2.55 -1.45
N TRP A 339 5.54 3.25 -1.35
CA TRP A 339 5.54 4.70 -1.31
C TRP A 339 6.15 5.19 0.02
N ASN A 340 5.63 4.71 1.17
CA ASN A 340 5.91 5.30 2.48
C ASN A 340 6.01 4.30 3.66
N GLU A 341 6.40 3.03 3.45
CA GLU A 341 6.71 2.08 4.54
C GLU A 341 8.08 2.40 5.18
N CYS A 342 8.20 3.57 5.79
CA CYS A 342 9.47 4.16 6.25
C CYS A 342 10.16 3.34 7.35
N ASP A 343 9.40 2.65 8.18
CA ASP A 343 9.91 1.85 9.32
C ASP A 343 10.23 0.40 8.97
N GLU A 344 9.86 -0.06 7.73
CA GLU A 344 10.11 -1.44 7.31
C GLU A 344 10.81 -1.55 5.95
N GLY A 345 10.57 -0.63 5.02
CA GLY A 345 11.10 -0.71 3.66
C GLY A 345 12.60 -0.48 3.55
N GLY A 346 13.20 0.23 4.49
CA GLY A 346 14.59 0.67 4.42
C GLY A 346 14.82 1.79 3.42
N SER A 347 14.17 1.73 2.26
CA SER A 347 14.03 2.79 1.26
C SER A 347 12.57 2.87 0.81
N VAL A 348 12.12 4.07 0.47
CA VAL A 348 10.76 4.36 0.01
C VAL A 348 10.79 5.32 -1.17
N LEU A 349 9.69 5.41 -1.95
CA LEU A 349 9.60 6.36 -3.06
C LEU A 349 9.27 7.78 -2.58
N CYS A 350 8.48 7.90 -1.53
CA CYS A 350 8.20 9.21 -0.91
C CYS A 350 9.51 9.94 -0.63
N PRO A 351 9.64 11.23 -0.96
CA PRO A 351 10.77 12.04 -0.53
C PRO A 351 10.95 11.95 0.99
N THR A 352 12.19 11.93 1.45
CA THR A 352 12.49 11.75 2.87
C THR A 352 13.22 12.96 3.45
N TRP A 353 13.14 13.07 4.76
CA TRP A 353 13.84 14.08 5.51
C TRP A 353 15.36 13.91 5.40
N SER A 354 16.08 15.01 5.35
CA SER A 354 17.54 15.04 5.48
C SER A 354 17.99 16.30 6.25
N GLU A 355 19.20 16.30 6.79
CA GLU A 355 19.78 17.48 7.47
C GLU A 355 19.86 18.72 6.56
N ASN A 356 19.91 18.51 5.24
CA ASN A 356 20.04 19.58 4.24
C ASN A 356 18.71 19.89 3.52
N GLY A 357 17.57 19.44 4.05
CA GLY A 357 16.27 19.63 3.46
C GLY A 357 15.60 18.30 3.05
N VAL A 358 15.01 18.25 1.86
CA VAL A 358 14.26 17.06 1.41
C VAL A 358 15.09 16.24 0.42
N ASP A 359 15.23 14.95 0.67
CA ASP A 359 15.87 14.01 -0.26
C ASP A 359 14.87 13.48 -1.28
N HIS A 360 14.97 13.93 -2.52
CA HIS A 360 14.19 13.48 -3.68
C HIS A 360 14.90 12.45 -4.54
N SER A 361 16.14 12.09 -4.24
CA SER A 361 17.05 11.39 -5.14
C SER A 361 16.49 10.10 -5.73
N ARG A 362 15.79 9.28 -4.91
CA ARG A 362 15.16 8.04 -5.35
C ARG A 362 13.99 8.30 -6.30
N LEU A 363 13.11 9.21 -5.92
CA LEU A 363 11.95 9.54 -6.73
C LEU A 363 12.34 10.17 -8.06
N ASP A 364 13.36 11.04 -8.08
CA ASP A 364 13.89 11.65 -9.30
C ASP A 364 14.54 10.61 -10.24
N ALA A 365 15.22 9.61 -9.68
CA ALA A 365 15.78 8.52 -10.48
C ALA A 365 14.65 7.69 -11.13
N VAL A 366 13.61 7.36 -10.37
CA VAL A 366 12.42 6.64 -10.87
C VAL A 366 11.68 7.46 -11.91
N ALA A 367 11.51 8.78 -11.69
CA ALA A 367 10.87 9.67 -12.66
C ALA A 367 11.57 9.65 -14.02
N ARG A 368 12.91 9.64 -14.04
CA ARG A 368 13.69 9.57 -15.30
C ARG A 368 13.42 8.29 -16.07
N VAL A 369 13.48 7.12 -15.42
CA VAL A 369 13.27 5.82 -16.11
C VAL A 369 11.82 5.64 -16.54
N LEU A 370 10.83 6.06 -15.73
CA LEU A 370 9.43 5.98 -16.12
C LEU A 370 9.08 6.90 -17.28
N LYS A 371 9.67 8.10 -17.33
CA LYS A 371 9.51 9.02 -18.46
C LYS A 371 10.09 8.44 -19.75
N GLN A 372 11.29 7.86 -19.68
CA GLN A 372 11.93 7.20 -20.83
C GLN A 372 11.12 5.98 -21.29
N ALA A 373 10.67 5.16 -20.34
CA ALA A 373 9.83 4.01 -20.64
C ALA A 373 8.48 4.38 -21.28
N GLN A 374 7.98 5.58 -21.12
CA GLN A 374 6.73 6.04 -21.76
C GLN A 374 6.93 6.53 -23.20
N LEU A 375 8.16 6.75 -23.63
CA LEU A 375 8.52 7.19 -24.97
C LEU A 375 8.81 6.04 -25.93
N LEU A 376 8.93 4.81 -25.40
CA LEU A 376 9.14 3.55 -26.12
C LEU A 376 7.83 2.76 -26.22
#